data_5b1da47bcc83979045a89ad54cef589b
#
_entry.id   5b1da47bcc83979045a89ad54cef589b
#
_cell.length_a   1.000
_cell.length_b   1.000
_cell.length_c   1.000
_cell.angle_alpha   90.00
_cell.angle_beta   90.00
_cell.angle_gamma   90.00
#
_symmetry.space_group_name_H-M   'P 1'
#
loop_
_entity.id
_entity.type
_entity.pdbx_description
1 polymer ?
#
loop_
_entity_poly.entity_id
_entity_poly.type
_entity_poly.pdbx_seq_one_letter_code
_entity_poly.pdbx_strand_id
1 'polypeptide(L)'
;MTPPVTRARVTKGERTRRRIVERAAALFNTRGVAGASMADVSEAAGLEKGGVYNHFESKDALALAAFEYASALVLDRIDRALAMHEPGFPQLLALIDVYRGVVEKPPLAGGCPLLNTAIEADDTNPAMRARARDAIGRWRALVVAALERAVALGQLQPVDVESLATLTIASIEGGVMLAKLYREPAHIARVADELTRYFQTLRRR
;
A
#
# COMPACT_ATOMS: atom_id res chain seq x y z
N MET A 1 11.08 -28.29 28.73
CA MET A 1 10.51 -27.00 29.19
C MET A 1 11.19 -25.88 28.41
N THR A 2 10.48 -25.29 27.45
CA THR A 2 10.99 -24.16 26.67
C THR A 2 10.81 -22.89 27.51
N PRO A 3 11.84 -22.04 27.68
CA PRO A 3 11.71 -20.81 28.48
C PRO A 3 10.70 -19.85 27.83
N PRO A 4 9.96 -19.06 28.63
CA PRO A 4 9.00 -18.11 28.09
C PRO A 4 9.72 -17.02 27.30
N VAL A 5 9.26 -16.76 26.07
CA VAL A 5 9.71 -15.65 25.24
C VAL A 5 9.27 -14.35 25.91
N THR A 6 10.19 -13.69 26.61
CA THR A 6 9.95 -12.39 27.24
C THR A 6 9.77 -11.34 26.15
N ARG A 7 8.53 -10.87 25.92
CA ARG A 7 8.28 -9.71 25.06
C ARG A 7 9.03 -8.51 25.62
N ALA A 8 10.05 -8.05 24.90
CA ALA A 8 10.80 -6.86 25.26
C ALA A 8 9.82 -5.67 25.43
N ARG A 9 9.95 -4.96 26.55
CA ARG A 9 9.10 -3.82 26.90
C ARG A 9 9.46 -2.63 26.01
N VAL A 10 8.56 -2.24 25.09
CA VAL A 10 8.74 -1.08 24.20
C VAL A 10 9.04 0.17 25.04
N THR A 11 10.18 0.82 24.79
CA THR A 11 10.64 2.02 25.51
C THR A 11 9.77 3.25 25.22
N LYS A 12 9.89 4.30 26.04
CA LYS A 12 9.22 5.58 25.78
C LYS A 12 9.70 6.20 24.45
N GLY A 13 11.00 6.10 24.17
CA GLY A 13 11.60 6.60 22.92
C GLY A 13 11.05 5.90 21.68
N GLU A 14 10.96 4.57 21.70
CA GLU A 14 10.38 3.78 20.60
C GLU A 14 8.91 4.10 20.36
N ARG A 15 8.12 4.29 21.41
CA ARG A 15 6.72 4.71 21.28
C ARG A 15 6.61 6.11 20.65
N THR A 16 7.48 7.04 21.05
CA THR A 16 7.49 8.38 20.46
C THR A 16 7.92 8.34 19.00
N ARG A 17 8.98 7.59 18.67
CA ARG A 17 9.45 7.41 17.29
C ARG A 17 8.33 6.82 16.40
N ARG A 18 7.64 5.79 16.87
CA ARG A 18 6.52 5.17 16.16
C ARG A 18 5.40 6.18 15.91
N ARG A 19 5.00 6.96 16.92
CA ARG A 19 3.97 8.01 16.78
C ARG A 19 4.36 9.06 15.74
N ILE A 20 5.64 9.48 15.72
CA ILE A 20 6.15 10.40 14.69
C ILE A 20 5.97 9.82 13.30
N VAL A 21 6.37 8.57 13.07
CA VAL A 21 6.25 7.88 11.78
C VAL A 21 4.79 7.78 11.34
N GLU A 22 3.88 7.38 12.23
CA GLU A 22 2.44 7.26 11.95
C GLU A 22 1.83 8.61 11.53
N ARG A 23 2.18 9.70 12.22
CA ARG A 23 1.70 11.05 11.90
C ARG A 23 2.32 11.60 10.63
N ALA A 24 3.62 11.39 10.44
CA ALA A 24 4.31 11.77 9.21
C ALA A 24 3.75 11.03 7.99
N ALA A 25 3.47 9.73 8.11
CA ALA A 25 2.89 8.94 7.02
C ALA A 25 1.54 9.51 6.55
N ALA A 26 0.64 9.84 7.47
CA ALA A 26 -0.65 10.45 7.13
C ALA A 26 -0.47 11.83 6.49
N LEU A 27 0.44 12.65 7.03
CA LEU A 27 0.70 14.00 6.55
C LEU A 27 1.34 13.98 5.15
N PHE A 28 2.38 13.18 4.94
CA PHE A 28 3.06 13.05 3.65
C PHE A 28 2.17 12.42 2.59
N ASN A 29 1.32 11.44 2.95
CA ASN A 29 0.38 10.87 2.00
C ASN A 29 -0.72 11.84 1.55
N THR A 30 -1.02 12.87 2.35
CA THR A 30 -2.06 13.87 2.01
C THR A 30 -1.52 15.13 1.36
N ARG A 31 -0.31 15.58 1.76
CA ARG A 31 0.28 16.86 1.32
C ARG A 31 1.52 16.70 0.44
N GLY A 32 2.00 15.48 0.25
CA GLY A 32 3.32 15.21 -0.30
C GLY A 32 4.44 15.44 0.72
N VAL A 33 5.60 14.85 0.47
CA VAL A 33 6.80 15.11 1.28
C VAL A 33 7.26 16.55 1.09
N ALA A 34 7.22 17.07 -0.13
CA ALA A 34 7.59 18.46 -0.40
C ALA A 34 6.67 19.46 0.32
N GLY A 35 5.37 19.19 0.36
CA GLY A 35 4.33 20.07 0.91
C GLY A 35 4.19 20.07 2.44
N ALA A 36 4.95 19.25 3.18
CA ALA A 36 4.90 19.19 4.64
C ALA A 36 6.28 19.45 5.27
N SER A 37 6.34 20.22 6.34
CA SER A 37 7.56 20.54 7.08
C SER A 37 7.77 19.61 8.29
N MET A 38 9.00 19.59 8.83
CA MET A 38 9.28 18.92 10.11
C MET A 38 8.52 19.56 11.28
N ALA A 39 8.18 20.84 11.18
CA ALA A 39 7.35 21.53 12.17
C ALA A 39 5.91 21.02 12.16
N ASP A 40 5.33 20.84 10.95
CA ASP A 40 3.98 20.24 10.80
C ASP A 40 3.93 18.84 11.39
N VAL A 41 4.99 18.05 11.20
CA VAL A 41 5.08 16.70 11.79
C VAL A 41 5.21 16.76 13.31
N SER A 42 5.99 17.71 13.87
CA SER A 42 6.10 17.90 15.33
C SER A 42 4.76 18.22 15.94
N GLU A 43 4.02 19.14 15.34
CA GLU A 43 2.66 19.52 15.75
C GLU A 43 1.70 18.32 15.69
N ALA A 44 1.65 17.64 14.53
CA ALA A 44 0.80 16.46 14.34
C ALA A 44 1.13 15.31 15.30
N ALA A 45 2.40 15.18 15.72
CA ALA A 45 2.84 14.19 16.69
C ALA A 45 2.68 14.64 18.17
N GLY A 46 2.19 15.87 18.42
CA GLY A 46 2.06 16.42 19.76
C GLY A 46 3.40 16.58 20.46
N LEU A 47 4.41 17.06 19.72
CA LEU A 47 5.77 17.31 20.20
C LEU A 47 6.08 18.81 20.17
N GLU A 48 6.98 19.25 21.05
CA GLU A 48 7.52 20.60 20.96
C GLU A 48 8.29 20.81 19.66
N LYS A 49 8.44 22.09 19.27
CA LYS A 49 9.20 22.50 18.08
C LYS A 49 10.60 21.87 18.11
N GLY A 50 10.94 21.13 17.06
CA GLY A 50 12.23 20.43 16.98
C GLY A 50 12.27 19.04 17.64
N GLY A 51 11.21 18.61 18.34
CA GLY A 51 11.17 17.30 19.00
C GLY A 51 11.33 16.11 18.07
N VAL A 52 10.99 16.27 16.77
CA VAL A 52 11.18 15.23 15.76
C VAL A 52 12.66 14.99 15.46
N TYR A 53 13.52 16.02 15.52
CA TYR A 53 14.95 15.91 15.25
C TYR A 53 15.70 15.04 16.26
N ASN A 54 15.15 14.82 17.46
CA ASN A 54 15.70 13.87 18.44
C ASN A 54 15.54 12.41 17.99
N HIS A 55 14.73 12.13 16.95
CA HIS A 55 14.41 10.81 16.47
C HIS A 55 14.79 10.58 15.01
N PHE A 56 14.88 11.65 14.21
CA PHE A 56 15.18 11.60 12.77
C PHE A 56 16.13 12.74 12.40
N GLU A 57 17.25 12.40 11.83
CA GLU A 57 18.34 13.32 11.44
C GLU A 57 17.96 14.26 10.30
N SER A 58 16.97 13.83 9.46
CA SER A 58 16.53 14.61 8.31
C SER A 58 15.06 14.31 7.97
N LYS A 59 14.47 15.19 7.16
CA LYS A 59 13.14 15.00 6.59
C LYS A 59 13.09 13.78 5.68
N ASP A 60 14.15 13.53 4.93
CA ASP A 60 14.25 12.37 4.02
C ASP A 60 14.29 11.05 4.79
N ALA A 61 15.05 10.98 5.89
CA ALA A 61 15.07 9.81 6.76
C ALA A 61 13.69 9.53 7.37
N LEU A 62 12.96 10.58 7.76
CA LEU A 62 11.59 10.45 8.24
C LEU A 62 10.65 10.03 7.12
N ALA A 63 10.78 10.60 5.91
CA ALA A 63 9.94 10.28 4.76
C ALA A 63 10.08 8.81 4.35
N LEU A 64 11.30 8.28 4.32
CA LEU A 64 11.55 6.86 4.09
C LEU A 64 10.85 5.97 5.14
N ALA A 65 11.02 6.27 6.42
CA ALA A 65 10.38 5.51 7.49
C ALA A 65 8.84 5.61 7.45
N ALA A 66 8.32 6.79 7.11
CA ALA A 66 6.88 7.02 6.94
C ALA A 66 6.31 6.24 5.74
N PHE A 67 7.03 6.20 4.62
CA PHE A 67 6.65 5.40 3.47
C PHE A 67 6.71 3.90 3.76
N GLU A 68 7.75 3.42 4.43
CA GLU A 68 7.85 2.01 4.86
C GLU A 68 6.66 1.60 5.74
N TYR A 69 6.28 2.45 6.68
CA TYR A 69 5.08 2.24 7.50
C TYR A 69 3.80 2.20 6.65
N ALA A 70 3.61 3.20 5.77
CA ALA A 70 2.43 3.31 4.92
C ALA A 70 2.29 2.13 3.94
N SER A 71 3.40 1.73 3.30
CA SER A 71 3.43 0.58 2.40
C SER A 71 3.15 -0.74 3.13
N ALA A 72 3.67 -0.89 4.36
CA ALA A 72 3.38 -2.07 5.18
C ALA A 72 1.89 -2.19 5.51
N LEU A 73 1.17 -1.09 5.78
CA LEU A 73 -0.28 -1.12 5.99
C LEU A 73 -1.05 -1.64 4.77
N VAL A 74 -0.64 -1.24 3.55
CA VAL A 74 -1.27 -1.70 2.31
C VAL A 74 -1.00 -3.18 2.08
N LEU A 75 0.27 -3.59 2.17
CA LEU A 75 0.68 -4.98 1.92
C LEU A 75 0.10 -5.95 2.95
N ASP A 76 0.06 -5.58 4.22
CA ASP A 76 -0.55 -6.38 5.29
C ASP A 76 -2.07 -6.57 5.08
N ARG A 77 -2.77 -5.57 4.53
CA ARG A 77 -4.18 -5.71 4.15
C ARG A 77 -4.36 -6.73 3.01
N ILE A 78 -3.46 -6.70 2.02
CA ILE A 78 -3.44 -7.66 0.91
C ILE A 78 -3.13 -9.06 1.43
N ASP A 79 -2.06 -9.21 2.22
CA ASP A 79 -1.65 -10.50 2.79
C ASP A 79 -2.77 -11.16 3.62
N ARG A 80 -3.48 -10.36 4.44
CA ARG A 80 -4.64 -10.85 5.19
C ARG A 80 -5.79 -11.30 4.29
N ALA A 81 -6.07 -10.57 3.22
CA ALA A 81 -7.11 -10.96 2.27
C ALA A 81 -6.74 -12.28 1.58
N LEU A 82 -5.49 -12.44 1.14
CA LEU A 82 -5.01 -13.67 0.54
C LEU A 82 -5.09 -14.88 1.49
N ALA A 83 -4.74 -14.69 2.76
CA ALA A 83 -4.76 -15.73 3.77
C ALA A 83 -6.17 -16.28 4.08
N MET A 84 -7.21 -15.53 3.77
CA MET A 84 -8.61 -15.91 4.00
C MET A 84 -9.26 -16.62 2.81
N HIS A 85 -8.54 -16.78 1.68
CA HIS A 85 -9.11 -17.32 0.45
C HIS A 85 -8.28 -18.51 -0.06
N GLU A 86 -8.96 -19.48 -0.69
CA GLU A 86 -8.32 -20.60 -1.37
C GLU A 86 -7.38 -20.11 -2.47
N PRO A 87 -6.24 -20.83 -2.67
CA PRO A 87 -5.25 -20.46 -3.67
C PRO A 87 -5.79 -20.35 -5.10
N GLY A 88 -5.22 -19.41 -5.87
CA GLY A 88 -5.51 -19.20 -7.27
C GLY A 88 -6.61 -18.18 -7.52
N PHE A 89 -7.66 -18.53 -8.26
CA PHE A 89 -8.69 -17.60 -8.71
C PHE A 89 -9.43 -16.88 -7.56
N PRO A 90 -9.80 -17.53 -6.43
CA PRO A 90 -10.37 -16.84 -5.29
C PRO A 90 -9.45 -15.77 -4.69
N GLN A 91 -8.13 -16.04 -4.61
CA GLN A 91 -7.15 -15.06 -4.16
C GLN A 91 -7.02 -13.89 -5.12
N LEU A 92 -7.09 -14.13 -6.45
CA LEU A 92 -7.07 -13.08 -7.45
C LEU A 92 -8.27 -12.12 -7.28
N LEU A 93 -9.46 -12.65 -7.05
CA LEU A 93 -10.64 -11.83 -6.79
C LEU A 93 -10.52 -11.08 -5.46
N ALA A 94 -9.96 -11.71 -4.42
CA ALA A 94 -9.73 -11.06 -3.13
C ALA A 94 -8.76 -9.88 -3.25
N LEU A 95 -7.69 -9.99 -4.08
CA LEU A 95 -6.78 -8.90 -4.38
C LEU A 95 -7.49 -7.68 -4.99
N ILE A 96 -8.43 -7.93 -5.90
CA ILE A 96 -9.23 -6.86 -6.52
C ILE A 96 -10.19 -6.24 -5.47
N ASP A 97 -10.86 -7.07 -4.68
CA ASP A 97 -11.87 -6.64 -3.72
C ASP A 97 -11.32 -5.84 -2.54
N VAL A 98 -10.05 -6.08 -2.16
CA VAL A 98 -9.34 -5.25 -1.17
C VAL A 98 -9.44 -3.75 -1.48
N TYR A 99 -9.45 -3.39 -2.76
CA TYR A 99 -9.47 -2.00 -3.20
C TYR A 99 -10.87 -1.40 -3.38
N ARG A 100 -11.92 -2.23 -3.42
CA ARG A 100 -13.31 -1.77 -3.60
C ARG A 100 -13.73 -0.72 -2.55
N GLY A 101 -13.40 -0.96 -1.30
CA GLY A 101 -13.72 -0.05 -0.18
C GLY A 101 -12.56 0.82 0.28
N VAL A 102 -11.45 0.88 -0.48
CA VAL A 102 -10.23 1.57 -0.01
C VAL A 102 -10.40 3.07 0.13
N VAL A 103 -11.28 3.68 -0.66
CA VAL A 103 -11.52 5.13 -0.62
C VAL A 103 -12.43 5.52 0.56
N GLU A 104 -13.37 4.66 0.93
CA GLU A 104 -14.28 4.89 2.07
C GLU A 104 -13.59 4.60 3.41
N LYS A 105 -12.77 3.55 3.46
CA LYS A 105 -12.03 3.11 4.65
C LYS A 105 -10.55 2.91 4.31
N PRO A 106 -9.83 3.99 3.98
CA PRO A 106 -8.44 3.89 3.61
C PRO A 106 -7.60 3.45 4.83
N PRO A 107 -6.57 2.61 4.64
CA PRO A 107 -5.64 2.28 5.72
C PRO A 107 -4.86 3.52 6.19
N LEU A 108 -4.72 4.51 5.32
CA LEU A 108 -4.10 5.80 5.56
C LEU A 108 -4.82 6.87 4.74
N ALA A 109 -5.08 8.04 5.32
CA ALA A 109 -5.67 9.17 4.59
C ALA A 109 -4.78 9.59 3.40
N GLY A 110 -5.39 10.04 2.30
CA GLY A 110 -4.66 10.59 1.14
C GLY A 110 -4.62 9.71 -0.11
N GLY A 111 -5.27 8.54 -0.11
CA GLY A 111 -5.26 7.59 -1.24
C GLY A 111 -4.16 6.55 -1.12
N CYS A 112 -3.78 5.91 -2.24
CA CYS A 112 -2.74 4.89 -2.22
C CYS A 112 -1.35 5.50 -1.98
N PRO A 113 -0.65 5.15 -0.88
CA PRO A 113 0.67 5.68 -0.62
C PRO A 113 1.72 5.18 -1.63
N LEU A 114 1.52 4.02 -2.25
CA LEU A 114 2.44 3.48 -3.25
C LEU A 114 2.40 4.34 -4.52
N LEU A 115 1.21 4.68 -5.01
CA LEU A 115 1.02 5.54 -6.17
C LEU A 115 1.51 6.97 -5.89
N ASN A 116 1.07 7.57 -4.77
CA ASN A 116 1.43 8.95 -4.43
C ASN A 116 2.96 9.11 -4.36
N THR A 117 3.65 8.18 -3.68
CA THR A 117 5.11 8.21 -3.57
C THR A 117 5.80 7.91 -4.89
N ALA A 118 5.28 6.98 -5.70
CA ALA A 118 5.86 6.68 -7.01
C ALA A 118 5.87 7.92 -7.91
N ILE A 119 4.76 8.69 -7.93
CA ILE A 119 4.65 9.90 -8.76
C ILE A 119 5.51 11.06 -8.20
N GLU A 120 5.52 11.27 -6.87
CA GLU A 120 6.29 12.37 -6.27
C GLU A 120 7.80 12.16 -6.37
N ALA A 121 8.26 10.91 -6.35
CA ALA A 121 9.67 10.57 -6.22
C ALA A 121 10.36 10.16 -7.53
N ASP A 122 9.62 10.00 -8.64
CA ASP A 122 10.14 9.39 -9.87
C ASP A 122 11.38 10.11 -10.43
N ASP A 123 11.37 11.44 -10.50
CA ASP A 123 12.47 12.26 -11.01
C ASP A 123 13.22 13.03 -9.91
N THR A 124 12.72 13.02 -8.66
CA THR A 124 13.18 13.95 -7.62
C THR A 124 13.97 13.27 -6.48
N ASN A 125 13.68 11.99 -6.18
CA ASN A 125 14.29 11.29 -5.05
C ASN A 125 14.57 9.82 -5.39
N PRO A 126 15.81 9.49 -5.86
CA PRO A 126 16.17 8.12 -6.25
C PRO A 126 16.01 7.08 -5.15
N ALA A 127 16.26 7.43 -3.88
CA ALA A 127 16.13 6.52 -2.76
C ALA A 127 14.65 6.18 -2.50
N MET A 128 13.78 7.18 -2.52
CA MET A 128 12.33 7.00 -2.36
C MET A 128 11.73 6.26 -3.55
N ARG A 129 12.16 6.58 -4.80
CA ARG A 129 11.77 5.86 -6.02
C ARG A 129 12.11 4.37 -5.91
N ALA A 130 13.31 4.03 -5.43
CA ALA A 130 13.71 2.63 -5.25
C ALA A 130 12.76 1.92 -4.26
N ARG A 131 12.44 2.54 -3.13
CA ARG A 131 11.49 1.98 -2.14
C ARG A 131 10.08 1.82 -2.70
N ALA A 132 9.59 2.81 -3.46
CA ALA A 132 8.29 2.73 -4.13
C ALA A 132 8.25 1.58 -5.15
N ARG A 133 9.30 1.46 -5.97
CA ARG A 133 9.45 0.35 -6.92
C ARG A 133 9.44 -1.01 -6.23
N ASP A 134 10.17 -1.15 -5.11
CA ASP A 134 10.24 -2.41 -4.36
C ASP A 134 8.87 -2.76 -3.74
N ALA A 135 8.16 -1.78 -3.20
CA ALA A 135 6.83 -1.98 -2.62
C ALA A 135 5.78 -2.37 -3.68
N ILE A 136 5.75 -1.67 -4.83
CA ILE A 136 4.89 -2.02 -5.97
C ILE A 136 5.30 -3.37 -6.56
N GLY A 137 6.60 -3.67 -6.61
CA GLY A 137 7.12 -4.96 -7.04
C GLY A 137 6.63 -6.12 -6.16
N ARG A 138 6.57 -5.94 -4.85
CA ARG A 138 5.98 -6.93 -3.93
C ARG A 138 4.49 -7.14 -4.20
N TRP A 139 3.71 -6.08 -4.35
CA TRP A 139 2.30 -6.20 -4.70
C TRP A 139 2.12 -6.91 -6.04
N ARG A 140 2.92 -6.54 -7.06
CA ARG A 140 2.90 -7.18 -8.36
C ARG A 140 3.20 -8.69 -8.27
N ALA A 141 4.19 -9.07 -7.47
CA ALA A 141 4.52 -10.48 -7.25
C ALA A 141 3.35 -11.27 -6.64
N LEU A 142 2.55 -10.67 -5.76
CA LEU A 142 1.35 -11.30 -5.20
C LEU A 142 0.27 -11.52 -6.27
N VAL A 143 0.07 -10.56 -7.19
CA VAL A 143 -0.87 -10.69 -8.31
C VAL A 143 -0.40 -11.79 -9.28
N VAL A 144 0.89 -11.77 -9.64
CA VAL A 144 1.51 -12.79 -10.51
C VAL A 144 1.33 -14.18 -9.91
N ALA A 145 1.69 -14.36 -8.64
CA ALA A 145 1.57 -15.66 -7.96
C ALA A 145 0.12 -16.19 -7.93
N ALA A 146 -0.87 -15.30 -7.72
CA ALA A 146 -2.28 -15.68 -7.74
C ALA A 146 -2.73 -16.11 -9.15
N LEU A 147 -2.28 -15.42 -10.20
CA LEU A 147 -2.56 -15.73 -11.60
C LEU A 147 -1.92 -17.08 -12.00
N GLU A 148 -0.62 -17.24 -11.76
CA GLU A 148 0.12 -18.49 -12.03
C GLU A 148 -0.53 -19.67 -11.33
N ARG A 149 -0.91 -19.49 -10.07
CA ARG A 149 -1.58 -20.54 -9.29
C ARG A 149 -2.95 -20.89 -9.87
N ALA A 150 -3.73 -19.88 -10.31
CA ALA A 150 -5.03 -20.11 -10.94
C ALA A 150 -4.90 -20.88 -12.28
N VAL A 151 -3.87 -20.58 -13.08
CA VAL A 151 -3.57 -21.33 -14.31
C VAL A 151 -3.12 -22.75 -13.98
N ALA A 152 -2.20 -22.93 -13.04
CA ALA A 152 -1.69 -24.25 -12.63
C ALA A 152 -2.78 -25.18 -12.07
N LEU A 153 -3.76 -24.62 -11.36
CA LEU A 153 -4.94 -25.34 -10.85
C LEU A 153 -6.03 -25.57 -11.91
N GLY A 154 -5.84 -25.12 -13.15
CA GLY A 154 -6.83 -25.23 -14.22
C GLY A 154 -8.07 -24.37 -14.01
N GLN A 155 -8.02 -23.38 -13.13
CA GLN A 155 -9.11 -22.44 -12.85
C GLN A 155 -9.20 -21.33 -13.91
N LEU A 156 -8.06 -20.96 -14.52
CA LEU A 156 -7.95 -20.06 -15.66
C LEU A 156 -7.38 -20.78 -16.90
N GLN A 157 -7.74 -20.30 -18.07
CA GLN A 157 -7.05 -20.66 -19.31
C GLN A 157 -5.61 -20.12 -19.30
N PRO A 158 -4.69 -20.65 -20.14
CA PRO A 158 -3.36 -20.07 -20.29
C PRO A 158 -3.46 -18.60 -20.68
N VAL A 159 -2.76 -17.73 -19.96
CA VAL A 159 -2.79 -16.27 -20.13
C VAL A 159 -1.38 -15.68 -20.02
N ASP A 160 -1.17 -14.49 -20.55
CA ASP A 160 0.02 -13.70 -20.27
C ASP A 160 -0.12 -13.07 -18.87
N VAL A 161 0.48 -13.73 -17.89
CA VAL A 161 0.42 -13.37 -16.47
C VAL A 161 1.03 -11.99 -16.21
N GLU A 162 2.13 -11.67 -16.88
CA GLU A 162 2.85 -10.40 -16.72
C GLU A 162 2.01 -9.20 -17.20
N SER A 163 1.41 -9.33 -18.38
CA SER A 163 0.49 -8.33 -18.93
C SER A 163 -0.76 -8.15 -18.06
N LEU A 164 -1.34 -9.25 -17.55
CA LEU A 164 -2.51 -9.18 -16.69
C LEU A 164 -2.20 -8.58 -15.30
N ALA A 165 -1.05 -8.88 -14.73
CA ALA A 165 -0.62 -8.25 -13.49
C ALA A 165 -0.43 -6.74 -13.65
N THR A 166 0.18 -6.31 -14.76
CA THR A 166 0.36 -4.90 -15.10
C THR A 166 -1.01 -4.20 -15.28
N LEU A 167 -1.90 -4.80 -16.06
CA LEU A 167 -3.25 -4.29 -16.28
C LEU A 167 -4.02 -4.14 -14.95
N THR A 168 -3.96 -5.15 -14.09
CA THR A 168 -4.65 -5.16 -12.81
C THR A 168 -4.21 -3.99 -11.92
N ILE A 169 -2.89 -3.80 -11.76
CA ILE A 169 -2.34 -2.73 -10.93
C ILE A 169 -2.66 -1.37 -11.52
N ALA A 170 -2.44 -1.17 -12.83
CA ALA A 170 -2.72 0.10 -13.50
C ALA A 170 -4.19 0.49 -13.40
N SER A 171 -5.11 -0.47 -13.58
CA SER A 171 -6.54 -0.23 -13.46
C SER A 171 -6.95 0.13 -12.03
N ILE A 172 -6.47 -0.59 -11.02
CA ILE A 172 -6.75 -0.32 -9.61
C ILE A 172 -6.27 1.07 -9.22
N GLU A 173 -5.01 1.41 -9.52
CA GLU A 173 -4.45 2.72 -9.18
C GLU A 173 -5.14 3.86 -9.93
N GLY A 174 -5.48 3.66 -11.20
CA GLY A 174 -6.32 4.59 -11.96
C GLY A 174 -7.70 4.78 -11.31
N GLY A 175 -8.33 3.70 -10.85
CA GLY A 175 -9.60 3.74 -10.14
C GLY A 175 -9.52 4.50 -8.81
N VAL A 176 -8.45 4.29 -8.02
CA VAL A 176 -8.20 5.02 -6.76
C VAL A 176 -7.96 6.51 -7.04
N MET A 177 -7.16 6.83 -8.07
CA MET A 177 -6.91 8.21 -8.50
C MET A 177 -8.21 8.93 -8.88
N LEU A 178 -9.05 8.32 -9.72
CA LEU A 178 -10.32 8.89 -10.15
C LEU A 178 -11.29 9.06 -8.97
N ALA A 179 -11.40 8.04 -8.10
CA ALA A 179 -12.26 8.12 -6.93
C ALA A 179 -11.85 9.24 -5.96
N LYS A 180 -10.55 9.48 -5.81
CA LYS A 180 -10.01 10.60 -4.99
C LYS A 180 -10.25 11.95 -5.67
N LEU A 181 -9.96 12.05 -6.98
CA LEU A 181 -10.09 13.30 -7.74
C LEU A 181 -11.53 13.81 -7.76
N TYR A 182 -12.47 12.92 -8.08
CA TYR A 182 -13.90 13.25 -8.17
C TYR A 182 -14.62 13.18 -6.80
N ARG A 183 -13.95 12.71 -5.74
CA ARG A 183 -14.56 12.42 -4.43
C ARG A 183 -15.75 11.46 -4.52
N GLU A 184 -15.67 10.51 -5.43
CA GLU A 184 -16.72 9.54 -5.75
C GLU A 184 -16.17 8.10 -5.67
N PRO A 185 -16.45 7.34 -4.60
CA PRO A 185 -15.97 5.96 -4.43
C PRO A 185 -16.40 5.01 -5.55
N ALA A 186 -17.48 5.34 -6.27
CA ALA A 186 -18.00 4.53 -7.36
C ALA A 186 -16.97 4.26 -8.49
N HIS A 187 -15.97 5.12 -8.67
CA HIS A 187 -14.93 4.89 -9.69
C HIS A 187 -14.11 3.64 -9.43
N ILE A 188 -13.60 3.45 -8.21
CA ILE A 188 -12.84 2.24 -7.89
C ILE A 188 -13.74 1.00 -7.83
N ALA A 189 -14.99 1.14 -7.38
CA ALA A 189 -15.94 0.05 -7.39
C ALA A 189 -16.20 -0.46 -8.83
N ARG A 190 -16.45 0.45 -9.79
CA ARG A 190 -16.59 0.12 -11.22
C ARG A 190 -15.38 -0.60 -11.78
N VAL A 191 -14.17 -0.11 -11.47
CA VAL A 191 -12.91 -0.78 -11.89
C VAL A 191 -12.83 -2.20 -11.32
N ALA A 192 -13.13 -2.38 -10.04
CA ALA A 192 -13.11 -3.69 -9.41
C ALA A 192 -14.17 -4.64 -10.04
N ASP A 193 -15.35 -4.14 -10.36
CA ASP A 193 -16.40 -4.90 -11.04
C ASP A 193 -15.96 -5.34 -12.44
N GLU A 194 -15.38 -4.42 -13.24
CA GLU A 194 -14.91 -4.73 -14.58
C GLU A 194 -13.73 -5.71 -14.59
N LEU A 195 -12.76 -5.52 -13.71
CA LEU A 195 -11.66 -6.47 -13.56
C LEU A 195 -12.18 -7.86 -13.16
N THR A 196 -13.11 -7.92 -12.21
CA THR A 196 -13.74 -9.19 -11.78
C THR A 196 -14.44 -9.85 -12.95
N ARG A 197 -15.25 -9.10 -13.73
CA ARG A 197 -15.97 -9.60 -14.90
C ARG A 197 -15.00 -10.07 -15.97
N TYR A 198 -13.96 -9.31 -16.26
CA TYR A 198 -12.93 -9.69 -17.21
C TYR A 198 -12.25 -11.01 -16.82
N PHE A 199 -11.81 -11.15 -15.58
CA PHE A 199 -11.18 -12.40 -15.10
C PHE A 199 -12.13 -13.59 -15.14
N GLN A 200 -13.42 -13.39 -14.91
CA GLN A 200 -14.42 -14.44 -15.07
C GLN A 200 -14.54 -14.96 -16.51
N THR A 201 -14.30 -14.11 -17.54
CA THR A 201 -14.28 -14.56 -18.95
C THR A 201 -13.08 -15.46 -19.26
N LEU A 202 -12.01 -15.36 -18.45
CA LEU A 202 -10.80 -16.16 -18.60
C LEU A 202 -10.87 -17.50 -17.84
N ARG A 203 -11.95 -17.75 -17.11
CA ARG A 203 -12.12 -19.05 -16.42
C ARG A 203 -12.19 -20.21 -17.39
N ARG A 204 -11.52 -21.30 -17.02
CA ARG A 204 -11.65 -22.56 -17.73
C ARG A 204 -13.05 -23.13 -17.46
N ARG A 205 -13.74 -23.52 -18.52
CA ARG A 205 -15.05 -24.20 -18.44
C ARG A 205 -14.89 -25.67 -18.09
#